data_5dac3699e0ac574caa70e8b416ff3e72
#
_entry.id   5dac3699e0ac574caa70e8b416ff3e72
#
_cell.length_a   1.000
_cell.length_b   1.000
_cell.length_c   1.000
_cell.angle_alpha   90.00
_cell.angle_beta   90.00
_cell.angle_gamma   90.00
#
_symmetry.space_group_name_H-M   'P 1'
#
loop_
_entity.id
_entity.type
_entity.pdbx_description
1 polymer ?
#
loop_
_entity_poly.entity_id
_entity_poly.type
_entity_poly.pdbx_seq_one_letter_code
_entity_poly.pdbx_strand_id
1 'polypeptide(L)'
;MDYSTKELVIISITVALMVVVGFIFYALANFLLFPGYRFIILGAFLGFMITIPILKIRKVGVITVTSIVFAMIMSLISIFMGLAIVMTALATELTAFLLFRDYTTKHKIIFSAAFYPFYGAIIFVFISSLLIGKNIYDLIGSPTLFLISLVIVYGLGLLGSSASLNTIGKRLR
;
A
#
# COMPACT_ATOMS: atom_id res chain seq x y z
N MET A 1 -0.16 22.75 1.63
CA MET A 1 -0.85 21.91 0.61
C MET A 1 -2.33 21.90 0.97
N ASP A 2 -3.14 22.62 0.20
CA ASP A 2 -4.56 22.70 0.51
C ASP A 2 -5.31 21.63 -0.32
N TYR A 3 -5.96 20.72 0.39
CA TYR A 3 -6.84 19.74 -0.20
C TYR A 3 -8.27 20.30 -0.25
N SER A 4 -8.90 20.24 -1.42
CA SER A 4 -10.30 20.63 -1.56
C SER A 4 -11.22 19.62 -0.87
N THR A 5 -12.43 20.02 -0.53
CA THR A 5 -13.44 19.13 0.07
C THR A 5 -13.68 17.88 -0.79
N LYS A 6 -13.68 18.03 -2.13
CA LYS A 6 -13.84 16.90 -3.04
C LYS A 6 -12.67 15.90 -2.95
N GLU A 7 -11.45 16.39 -2.82
CA GLU A 7 -10.25 15.55 -2.66
C GLU A 7 -10.27 14.79 -1.33
N LEU A 8 -10.68 15.46 -0.24
CA LEU A 8 -10.84 14.82 1.07
C LEU A 8 -11.91 13.71 1.03
N VAL A 9 -13.03 13.94 0.36
CA VAL A 9 -14.07 12.92 0.16
C VAL A 9 -13.52 11.70 -0.59
N ILE A 10 -12.73 11.92 -1.65
CA ILE A 10 -12.09 10.82 -2.39
C ILE A 10 -11.18 10.00 -1.48
N ILE A 11 -10.34 10.66 -0.67
CA ILE A 11 -9.46 10.03 0.30
C ILE A 11 -10.28 9.19 1.29
N SER A 12 -11.31 9.79 1.89
CA SER A 12 -12.14 9.13 2.90
C SER A 12 -12.86 7.89 2.36
N ILE A 13 -13.44 7.97 1.16
CA ILE A 13 -14.10 6.83 0.50
C ILE A 13 -13.07 5.73 0.18
N THR A 14 -11.90 6.11 -0.33
CA THR A 14 -10.84 5.14 -0.63
C THR A 14 -10.38 4.43 0.65
N VAL A 15 -10.17 5.16 1.73
CA VAL A 15 -9.76 4.57 3.02
C VAL A 15 -10.85 3.67 3.58
N ALA A 16 -12.12 4.07 3.53
CA ALA A 16 -13.24 3.23 3.96
C ALA A 16 -13.27 1.89 3.18
N LEU A 17 -13.06 1.94 1.87
CA LEU A 17 -12.96 0.74 1.04
C LEU A 17 -11.70 -0.09 1.38
N MET A 18 -10.57 0.56 1.65
CA MET A 18 -9.34 -0.14 2.08
C MET A 18 -9.57 -0.90 3.39
N VAL A 19 -10.29 -0.32 4.33
CA VAL A 19 -10.62 -0.97 5.60
C VAL A 19 -11.56 -2.16 5.37
N VAL A 20 -12.73 -1.92 4.79
CA VAL A 20 -13.78 -2.94 4.65
C VAL A 20 -13.32 -4.11 3.76
N VAL A 21 -12.84 -3.80 2.56
CA VAL A 21 -12.39 -4.82 1.60
C VAL A 21 -11.08 -5.45 2.06
N GLY A 22 -10.19 -4.65 2.67
CA GLY A 22 -8.93 -5.13 3.24
C GLY A 22 -9.14 -6.19 4.33
N PHE A 23 -10.15 -6.04 5.20
CA PHE A 23 -10.50 -7.07 6.18
C PHE A 23 -10.97 -8.37 5.52
N ILE A 24 -11.73 -8.29 4.42
CA ILE A 24 -12.15 -9.48 3.67
C ILE A 24 -10.92 -10.20 3.10
N PHE A 25 -10.02 -9.47 2.45
CA PHE A 25 -8.76 -10.04 1.93
C PHE A 25 -7.87 -10.59 3.03
N TYR A 26 -7.80 -9.92 4.18
CA TYR A 26 -7.06 -10.41 5.34
C TYR A 26 -7.65 -11.70 5.90
N ALA A 27 -8.97 -11.81 5.98
CA ALA A 27 -9.65 -13.02 6.40
C ALA A 27 -9.37 -14.19 5.44
N LEU A 28 -9.47 -13.94 4.12
CA LEU A 28 -9.13 -14.93 3.10
C LEU A 28 -7.66 -15.35 3.18
N ALA A 29 -6.75 -14.41 3.44
CA ALA A 29 -5.33 -14.71 3.56
C ALA A 29 -4.98 -15.58 4.79
N ASN A 30 -5.83 -15.60 5.82
CA ASN A 30 -5.64 -16.47 6.98
C ASN A 30 -5.87 -17.96 6.67
N PHE A 31 -6.58 -18.29 5.60
CA PHE A 31 -6.72 -19.67 5.11
C PHE A 31 -5.45 -20.19 4.43
N LEU A 32 -4.50 -19.31 4.10
CA LEU A 32 -3.22 -19.71 3.53
C LEU A 32 -2.24 -20.10 4.63
N LEU A 33 -1.65 -21.27 4.50
CA LEU A 33 -0.80 -21.93 5.49
C LEU A 33 0.53 -21.19 5.78
N PHE A 34 0.94 -20.24 4.91
CA PHE A 34 2.23 -19.57 5.03
C PHE A 34 2.09 -18.06 5.25
N PRO A 35 2.72 -17.48 6.31
CA PRO A 35 2.63 -16.05 6.64
C PRO A 35 3.04 -15.10 5.50
N GLY A 36 4.03 -15.48 4.70
CA GLY A 36 4.52 -14.65 3.58
C GLY A 36 3.52 -14.47 2.43
N TYR A 37 2.60 -15.42 2.22
CA TYR A 37 1.61 -15.34 1.13
C TYR A 37 0.52 -14.29 1.37
N ARG A 38 0.34 -13.84 2.62
CA ARG A 38 -0.63 -12.77 2.93
C ARG A 38 -0.35 -11.49 2.15
N PHE A 39 0.93 -11.13 2.00
CA PHE A 39 1.33 -9.94 1.23
C PHE A 39 1.13 -10.10 -0.26
N ILE A 40 1.19 -11.31 -0.79
CA ILE A 40 0.94 -11.57 -2.20
C ILE A 40 -0.50 -11.20 -2.56
N ILE A 41 -1.48 -11.63 -1.78
CA ILE A 41 -2.90 -11.30 -2.02
C ILE A 41 -3.15 -9.80 -1.79
N LEU A 42 -2.64 -9.25 -0.69
CA LEU A 42 -2.81 -7.84 -0.36
C LEU A 42 -2.08 -6.92 -1.31
N GLY A 43 -0.99 -7.37 -1.96
CA GLY A 43 -0.18 -6.56 -2.86
C GLY A 43 -0.97 -5.98 -4.03
N ALA A 44 -1.73 -6.81 -4.74
CA ALA A 44 -2.57 -6.37 -5.85
C ALA A 44 -3.69 -5.43 -5.37
N PHE A 45 -4.32 -5.75 -4.25
CA PHE A 45 -5.39 -4.96 -3.66
C PHE A 45 -4.90 -3.57 -3.22
N LEU A 46 -3.79 -3.51 -2.48
CA LEU A 46 -3.22 -2.23 -2.02
C LEU A 46 -2.74 -1.37 -3.19
N GLY A 47 -2.09 -1.99 -4.19
CA GLY A 47 -1.71 -1.29 -5.43
C GLY A 47 -2.92 -0.72 -6.15
N PHE A 48 -4.03 -1.47 -6.25
CA PHE A 48 -5.29 -1.00 -6.83
C PHE A 48 -5.86 0.20 -6.06
N MET A 49 -5.99 0.07 -4.74
CA MET A 49 -6.66 1.06 -3.89
C MET A 49 -5.88 2.38 -3.80
N ILE A 50 -4.54 2.31 -3.61
CA ILE A 50 -3.73 3.53 -3.48
C ILE A 50 -3.63 4.30 -4.81
N THR A 51 -3.84 3.63 -5.94
CA THR A 51 -3.86 4.27 -7.26
C THR A 51 -5.06 5.23 -7.42
N ILE A 52 -6.18 4.96 -6.76
CA ILE A 52 -7.39 5.78 -6.88
C ILE A 52 -7.17 7.24 -6.47
N PRO A 53 -6.70 7.54 -5.25
CA PRO A 53 -6.43 8.92 -4.84
C PRO A 53 -5.29 9.55 -5.66
N ILE A 54 -4.24 8.81 -6.03
CA ILE A 54 -3.16 9.34 -6.86
C ILE A 54 -3.72 9.79 -8.22
N LEU A 55 -4.56 8.96 -8.87
CA LEU A 55 -5.14 9.24 -10.17
C LEU A 55 -6.09 10.44 -10.16
N LYS A 56 -6.86 10.59 -9.09
CA LYS A 56 -7.89 11.63 -8.97
C LYS A 56 -7.32 12.97 -8.53
N ILE A 57 -6.34 12.97 -7.64
CA ILE A 57 -5.82 14.15 -6.97
C ILE A 57 -4.54 14.65 -7.65
N ARG A 58 -3.66 13.74 -8.06
CA ARG A 58 -2.38 14.01 -8.77
C ARG A 58 -1.43 14.99 -8.05
N LYS A 59 -1.58 15.13 -6.74
CA LYS A 59 -0.70 15.97 -5.90
C LYS A 59 0.36 15.12 -5.21
N VAL A 60 1.56 15.62 -5.11
CA VAL A 60 2.60 15.02 -4.26
C VAL A 60 2.11 15.08 -2.81
N GLY A 61 2.34 14.04 -2.02
CA GLY A 61 1.84 13.91 -0.65
C GLY A 61 0.50 13.17 -0.54
N VAL A 62 -0.17 12.85 -1.66
CA VAL A 62 -1.48 12.18 -1.64
C VAL A 62 -1.42 10.77 -1.05
N ILE A 63 -0.33 10.03 -1.28
CA ILE A 63 -0.13 8.70 -0.70
C ILE A 63 -0.04 8.83 0.82
N THR A 64 0.77 9.78 1.28
CA THR A 64 0.98 10.02 2.71
C THR A 64 -0.32 10.43 3.40
N VAL A 65 -1.06 11.40 2.86
CA VAL A 65 -2.33 11.85 3.46
C VAL A 65 -3.37 10.73 3.50
N THR A 66 -3.53 9.98 2.41
CA THR A 66 -4.44 8.82 2.35
C THR A 66 -4.07 7.78 3.41
N SER A 67 -2.78 7.51 3.54
CA SER A 67 -2.29 6.51 4.49
C SER A 67 -2.33 6.99 5.93
N ILE A 68 -2.20 8.28 6.22
CA ILE A 68 -2.39 8.82 7.57
C ILE A 68 -3.83 8.58 8.01
N VAL A 69 -4.82 8.87 7.17
CA VAL A 69 -6.23 8.61 7.49
C VAL A 69 -6.47 7.10 7.70
N PHE A 70 -5.87 6.26 6.86
CA PHE A 70 -5.93 4.80 7.01
C PHE A 70 -5.24 4.33 8.31
N ALA A 71 -4.08 4.87 8.63
CA ALA A 71 -3.33 4.57 9.84
C ALA A 71 -4.08 4.96 11.11
N MET A 72 -4.79 6.10 11.11
CA MET A 72 -5.63 6.52 12.23
C MET A 72 -6.69 5.48 12.57
N ILE A 73 -7.37 4.94 11.55
CA ILE A 73 -8.38 3.89 11.76
C ILE A 73 -7.72 2.59 12.22
N MET A 74 -6.60 2.18 11.60
CA MET A 74 -5.91 0.95 11.95
C MET A 74 -5.21 1.00 13.30
N SER A 75 -4.82 2.18 13.78
CA SER A 75 -4.25 2.35 15.12
C SER A 75 -5.25 2.11 16.25
N LEU A 76 -6.56 2.14 15.97
CA LEU A 76 -7.60 1.70 16.92
C LEU A 76 -7.51 0.19 17.21
N ILE A 77 -6.97 -0.59 16.26
CA ILE A 77 -6.75 -2.04 16.44
C ILE A 77 -5.36 -2.28 17.03
N SER A 78 -4.34 -1.63 16.48
CA SER A 78 -2.96 -1.73 16.95
C SER A 78 -2.17 -0.48 16.56
N ILE A 79 -1.58 0.18 17.54
CA ILE A 79 -0.73 1.36 17.32
C ILE A 79 0.46 1.05 16.40
N PHE A 80 0.99 -0.16 16.47
CA PHE A 80 2.10 -0.61 15.63
C PHE A 80 1.68 -0.80 14.16
N MET A 81 0.41 -1.18 13.94
CA MET A 81 -0.15 -1.27 12.60
C MET A 81 -0.29 0.12 11.98
N GLY A 82 -0.76 1.09 12.76
CA GLY A 82 -0.79 2.48 12.34
C GLY A 82 0.60 3.01 12.01
N LEU A 83 1.59 2.76 12.88
CA LEU A 83 2.98 3.15 12.65
C LEU A 83 3.55 2.53 11.37
N ALA A 84 3.32 1.23 11.15
CA ALA A 84 3.75 0.53 9.94
C ALA A 84 3.19 1.18 8.66
N ILE A 85 1.91 1.54 8.67
CA ILE A 85 1.23 2.17 7.54
C ILE A 85 1.83 3.55 7.25
N VAL A 86 2.07 4.38 8.28
CA VAL A 86 2.68 5.70 8.11
C VAL A 86 4.09 5.56 7.53
N MET A 87 4.93 4.69 8.08
CA MET A 87 6.28 4.45 7.56
C MET A 87 6.27 3.97 6.11
N THR A 88 5.35 3.05 5.77
CA THR A 88 5.14 2.57 4.40
C THR A 88 4.81 3.72 3.45
N ALA A 89 3.91 4.60 3.86
CA ALA A 89 3.50 5.74 3.06
C ALA A 89 4.65 6.72 2.82
N LEU A 90 5.40 7.06 3.88
CA LEU A 90 6.54 7.96 3.77
C LEU A 90 7.62 7.38 2.85
N ALA A 91 7.96 6.10 3.01
CA ALA A 91 8.94 5.44 2.14
C ALA A 91 8.47 5.43 0.67
N THR A 92 7.18 5.14 0.44
CA THR A 92 6.59 5.12 -0.91
C THR A 92 6.59 6.51 -1.53
N GLU A 93 6.10 7.51 -0.80
CA GLU A 93 6.02 8.90 -1.29
C GLU A 93 7.41 9.46 -1.58
N LEU A 94 8.38 9.21 -0.68
CA LEU A 94 9.77 9.65 -0.86
C LEU A 94 10.37 9.03 -2.12
N THR A 95 10.21 7.74 -2.32
CA THR A 95 10.71 7.05 -3.52
C THR A 95 10.03 7.55 -4.78
N ALA A 96 8.70 7.73 -4.75
CA ALA A 96 7.95 8.27 -5.86
C ALA A 96 8.39 9.70 -6.19
N PHE A 97 8.62 10.54 -5.18
CA PHE A 97 9.11 11.90 -5.37
C PHE A 97 10.54 11.94 -5.94
N LEU A 98 11.44 11.10 -5.44
CA LEU A 98 12.82 11.03 -5.93
C LEU A 98 12.91 10.56 -7.39
N LEU A 99 12.08 9.59 -7.78
CA LEU A 99 12.10 9.01 -9.13
C LEU A 99 11.30 9.83 -10.15
N PHE A 100 10.15 10.35 -9.76
CA PHE A 100 9.18 10.89 -10.71
C PHE A 100 8.84 12.36 -10.48
N ARG A 101 9.01 12.89 -9.30
CA ARG A 101 8.71 14.26 -8.86
C ARG A 101 7.25 14.70 -8.99
N ASP A 102 6.46 14.02 -9.80
CA ASP A 102 5.04 14.33 -10.06
C ASP A 102 4.23 13.08 -10.43
N TYR A 103 2.90 13.20 -10.47
CA TYR A 103 1.94 12.16 -10.86
C TYR A 103 1.21 12.52 -12.16
N THR A 104 1.89 13.12 -13.15
CA THR A 104 1.26 13.59 -14.39
C THR A 104 0.95 12.48 -15.36
N THR A 105 1.84 11.50 -15.51
CA THR A 105 1.70 10.42 -16.49
C THR A 105 1.20 9.12 -15.84
N LYS A 106 0.49 8.30 -16.63
CA LYS A 106 -0.04 7.02 -16.20
C LYS A 106 1.04 6.08 -15.66
N HIS A 107 2.18 6.03 -16.30
CA HIS A 107 3.29 5.17 -15.87
C HIS A 107 3.83 5.59 -14.50
N LYS A 108 4.02 6.88 -14.26
CA LYS A 108 4.47 7.39 -12.96
C LYS A 108 3.50 6.98 -11.84
N ILE A 109 2.19 7.07 -12.10
CA ILE A 109 1.16 6.65 -11.14
C ILE A 109 1.25 5.16 -10.84
N ILE A 110 1.34 4.30 -11.88
CA ILE A 110 1.40 2.85 -11.74
C ILE A 110 2.62 2.43 -10.91
N PHE A 111 3.80 2.92 -11.30
CA PHE A 111 5.05 2.56 -10.61
C PHE A 111 5.08 3.09 -9.17
N SER A 112 4.63 4.32 -8.94
CA SER A 112 4.56 4.89 -7.58
C SER A 112 3.62 4.11 -6.67
N ALA A 113 2.44 3.74 -7.15
CA ALA A 113 1.47 2.97 -6.36
C ALA A 113 1.96 1.55 -6.06
N ALA A 114 2.74 0.93 -6.96
CA ALA A 114 3.30 -0.40 -6.76
C ALA A 114 4.37 -0.45 -5.65
N PHE A 115 5.04 0.65 -5.36
CA PHE A 115 5.97 0.72 -4.23
C PHE A 115 5.25 0.60 -2.88
N TYR A 116 3.97 0.92 -2.80
CA TYR A 116 3.24 0.88 -1.55
C TYR A 116 3.17 -0.53 -0.93
N PRO A 117 2.67 -1.57 -1.61
CA PRO A 117 2.70 -2.93 -1.08
C PRO A 117 4.13 -3.48 -0.91
N PHE A 118 5.08 -3.07 -1.73
CA PHE A 118 6.48 -3.45 -1.62
C PHE A 118 7.10 -2.98 -0.29
N TYR A 119 7.01 -1.69 0.01
CA TYR A 119 7.48 -1.16 1.30
C TYR A 119 6.64 -1.66 2.46
N GLY A 120 5.35 -1.89 2.25
CA GLY A 120 4.47 -2.48 3.25
C GLY A 120 4.97 -3.85 3.72
N ALA A 121 5.39 -4.71 2.80
CA ALA A 121 5.95 -6.02 3.14
C ALA A 121 7.25 -5.91 3.96
N ILE A 122 8.17 -5.02 3.57
CA ILE A 122 9.44 -4.81 4.27
C ILE A 122 9.20 -4.27 5.69
N ILE A 123 8.42 -3.19 5.80
CA ILE A 123 8.19 -2.49 7.07
C ILE A 123 7.40 -3.37 8.04
N PHE A 124 6.43 -4.14 7.53
CA PHE A 124 5.68 -5.06 8.36
C PHE A 124 6.57 -6.15 8.98
N VAL A 125 7.49 -6.74 8.22
CA VAL A 125 8.45 -7.73 8.74
C VAL A 125 9.34 -7.09 9.79
N PHE A 126 9.83 -5.88 9.54
CA PHE A 126 10.68 -5.16 10.48
C PHE A 126 9.95 -4.85 11.80
N ILE A 127 8.74 -4.30 11.74
CA ILE A 127 7.94 -4.00 12.94
C ILE A 127 7.52 -5.28 13.66
N SER A 128 7.18 -6.34 12.93
CA SER A 128 6.85 -7.64 13.52
C SER A 128 8.05 -8.24 14.28
N SER A 129 9.26 -8.10 13.74
CA SER A 129 10.49 -8.52 14.42
C SER A 129 10.70 -7.78 15.74
N LEU A 130 10.50 -6.46 15.75
CA LEU A 130 10.61 -5.65 16.97
C LEU A 130 9.58 -6.03 18.03
N LEU A 131 8.33 -6.33 17.60
CA LEU A 131 7.23 -6.66 18.52
C LEU A 131 7.35 -8.05 19.14
N ILE A 132 7.72 -9.03 18.32
CA ILE A 132 7.78 -10.43 18.73
C ILE A 132 9.11 -10.73 19.41
N GLY A 133 10.12 -9.85 19.26
CA GLY A 133 11.48 -10.07 19.76
C GLY A 133 12.22 -11.20 19.05
N LYS A 134 11.72 -11.63 17.87
CA LYS A 134 12.37 -12.64 17.04
C LYS A 134 13.26 -11.99 16.00
N ASN A 135 14.37 -12.66 15.68
CA ASN A 135 15.22 -12.21 14.57
C ASN A 135 14.44 -12.17 13.27
N ILE A 136 14.75 -11.17 12.44
CA ILE A 136 14.15 -11.03 11.11
C ILE A 136 14.29 -12.32 10.28
N TYR A 137 15.42 -13.00 10.41
CA TYR A 137 15.69 -14.27 9.72
C TYR A 137 14.71 -15.39 10.12
N ASP A 138 14.30 -15.43 11.38
CA ASP A 138 13.31 -16.42 11.85
C ASP A 138 11.90 -16.16 11.30
N LEU A 139 11.58 -14.89 11.02
CA LEU A 139 10.29 -14.50 10.43
C LEU A 139 10.25 -14.68 8.91
N ILE A 140 11.39 -14.49 8.25
CA ILE A 140 11.53 -14.56 6.79
C ILE A 140 11.78 -16.02 6.35
N GLY A 141 12.39 -16.83 7.22
CA GLY A 141 12.83 -18.19 6.95
C GLY A 141 14.07 -18.21 6.04
N SER A 142 13.95 -17.78 4.80
CA SER A 142 15.06 -17.70 3.84
C SER A 142 15.13 -16.29 3.23
N PRO A 143 16.29 -15.60 3.28
CA PRO A 143 16.48 -14.30 2.64
C PRO A 143 16.17 -14.32 1.14
N THR A 144 16.53 -15.41 0.46
CA THR A 144 16.26 -15.57 -0.97
C THR A 144 14.75 -15.63 -1.27
N LEU A 145 13.99 -16.40 -0.49
CA LEU A 145 12.54 -16.50 -0.65
C LEU A 145 11.87 -15.16 -0.34
N PHE A 146 12.39 -14.41 0.62
CA PHE A 146 11.88 -13.08 0.91
C PHE A 146 12.10 -12.10 -0.25
N LEU A 147 13.29 -12.08 -0.84
CA LEU A 147 13.57 -11.25 -2.02
C LEU A 147 12.66 -11.61 -3.19
N ILE A 148 12.47 -12.90 -3.45
CA ILE A 148 11.53 -13.36 -4.49
C ILE A 148 10.09 -12.88 -4.18
N SER A 149 9.66 -12.99 -2.92
CA SER A 149 8.32 -12.52 -2.51
C SER A 149 8.14 -11.02 -2.69
N LEU A 150 9.17 -10.22 -2.44
CA LEU A 150 9.14 -8.76 -2.66
C LEU A 150 8.97 -8.42 -4.15
N VAL A 151 9.69 -9.13 -5.04
CA VAL A 151 9.54 -8.96 -6.49
C VAL A 151 8.12 -9.32 -6.94
N ILE A 152 7.57 -10.42 -6.42
CA ILE A 152 6.19 -10.85 -6.70
C ILE A 152 5.19 -9.79 -6.20
N VAL A 153 5.33 -9.31 -4.97
CA VAL A 153 4.45 -8.29 -4.37
C VAL A 153 4.49 -7.00 -5.18
N TYR A 154 5.68 -6.56 -5.62
CA TYR A 154 5.82 -5.40 -6.50
C TYR A 154 5.12 -5.61 -7.85
N GLY A 155 5.33 -6.77 -8.48
CA GLY A 155 4.66 -7.14 -9.73
C GLY A 155 3.13 -7.15 -9.61
N LEU A 156 2.60 -7.71 -8.51
CA LEU A 156 1.17 -7.68 -8.21
C LEU A 156 0.67 -6.27 -7.93
N GLY A 157 1.47 -5.44 -7.27
CA GLY A 157 1.19 -4.02 -7.11
C GLY A 157 1.05 -3.29 -8.45
N LEU A 158 1.94 -3.58 -9.42
CA LEU A 158 1.84 -3.05 -10.80
C LEU A 158 0.56 -3.52 -11.50
N LEU A 159 0.20 -4.79 -11.37
CA LEU A 159 -1.05 -5.32 -11.94
C LEU A 159 -2.28 -4.67 -11.31
N GLY A 160 -2.34 -4.55 -9.99
CA GLY A 160 -3.42 -3.87 -9.28
C GLY A 160 -3.55 -2.41 -9.69
N SER A 161 -2.44 -1.69 -9.77
CA SER A 161 -2.40 -0.29 -10.19
C SER A 161 -2.84 -0.10 -11.64
N SER A 162 -2.41 -0.97 -12.54
CA SER A 162 -2.82 -0.93 -13.96
C SER A 162 -4.30 -1.26 -14.13
N ALA A 163 -4.83 -2.23 -13.37
CA ALA A 163 -6.25 -2.56 -13.34
C ALA A 163 -7.09 -1.38 -12.85
N SER A 164 -6.67 -0.69 -11.78
CA SER A 164 -7.31 0.52 -11.28
C SER A 164 -7.37 1.62 -12.34
N LEU A 165 -6.26 1.84 -13.05
CA LEU A 165 -6.19 2.82 -14.12
C LEU A 165 -7.11 2.50 -15.29
N ASN A 166 -7.22 1.22 -15.66
CA ASN A 166 -8.07 0.76 -16.76
C ASN A 166 -9.57 0.80 -16.41
N THR A 167 -9.93 0.58 -15.16
CA THR A 167 -11.34 0.57 -14.72
C THR A 167 -11.83 1.98 -14.41
N ILE A 168 -11.08 2.73 -13.59
CA ILE A 168 -11.48 4.05 -13.10
C ILE A 168 -11.05 5.16 -14.07
N GLY A 169 -9.88 5.04 -14.67
CA GLY A 169 -9.37 6.04 -15.61
C GLY A 169 -10.17 6.16 -16.90
N LYS A 170 -10.88 5.11 -17.34
CA LYS A 170 -11.79 5.17 -18.51
C LYS A 170 -13.09 5.89 -18.24
N ARG A 171 -13.56 5.92 -16.99
CA ARG A 171 -14.80 6.61 -16.59
C ARG A 171 -14.61 8.12 -16.35
N LEU A 172 -13.38 8.61 -16.49
CA LEU A 172 -13.01 10.01 -16.30
C LEU A 172 -12.77 10.76 -17.60
N ARG A 173 -12.97 10.13 -18.73
CA ARG A 173 -13.07 10.74 -20.05
C ARG A 173 -14.55 10.92 -20.40
#